data_51001d29db269a295e0b1ef13e91436c
#
_entry.id   51001d29db269a295e0b1ef13e91436c
#
_cell.length_a   1.000
_cell.length_b   1.000
_cell.length_c   1.000
_cell.angle_alpha   90.00
_cell.angle_beta   90.00
_cell.angle_gamma   90.00
#
_symmetry.space_group_name_H-M   'P 1'
#
loop_
_entity.id
_entity.type
_entity.pdbx_description
1 polymer ?
#
loop_
_entity_poly.entity_id
_entity_poly.type
_entity_poly.pdbx_seq_one_letter_code
_entity_poly.pdbx_strand_id
1 'polypeptide(L)'
;MLRFFNIFVIFSISVVVVLSGINVYAAPEDVWYSDVMETANKIGIINADEQPEETISNADFIKLAVNFIEDKNDIVLYMEYARQQGYVLITEMTDETKPVTRQSVAKVVSRMLKLPDTDIDMTNVADWDTTCPKCKEDIGKCYAYGIMSGYEDNTFRGRYPATKAEVIATMLNAKAYLNIAEEK
;
A
#
# COMPACT_ATOMS: atom_id res chain seq x y z
N MET A 1 2.67 8.75 -70.45
CA MET A 1 2.59 7.96 -69.23
C MET A 1 3.46 8.67 -68.21
N LEU A 2 2.88 9.71 -67.54
CA LEU A 2 3.57 10.52 -66.54
C LEU A 2 3.25 9.97 -65.14
N ARG A 3 4.29 9.55 -64.41
CA ARG A 3 4.18 9.21 -63.00
C ARG A 3 4.34 10.48 -62.15
N PHE A 4 3.28 10.87 -61.44
CA PHE A 4 3.34 11.92 -60.44
C PHE A 4 3.94 11.37 -59.15
N PHE A 5 5.09 11.90 -58.77
CA PHE A 5 5.70 11.70 -57.45
C PHE A 5 5.09 12.73 -56.49
N ASN A 6 4.28 12.27 -55.55
CA ASN A 6 3.81 13.10 -54.43
C ASN A 6 4.89 13.21 -53.37
N ILE A 7 5.53 14.36 -53.29
CA ILE A 7 6.43 14.70 -52.20
C ILE A 7 5.55 15.28 -51.06
N PHE A 8 5.40 14.50 -49.99
CA PHE A 8 4.85 15.00 -48.72
C PHE A 8 5.92 15.85 -48.02
N VAL A 9 5.81 17.17 -48.09
CA VAL A 9 6.61 18.07 -47.26
C VAL A 9 5.94 18.17 -45.90
N ILE A 10 6.55 17.54 -44.88
CA ILE A 10 6.16 17.70 -43.51
C ILE A 10 6.72 19.03 -43.02
N PHE A 11 5.85 20.04 -42.91
CA PHE A 11 6.18 21.28 -42.20
C PHE A 11 6.14 21.05 -40.71
N SER A 12 7.31 20.89 -40.11
CA SER A 12 7.43 20.95 -38.64
C SER A 12 7.37 22.42 -38.20
N ILE A 13 6.21 22.84 -37.73
CA ILE A 13 6.07 24.15 -37.07
C ILE A 13 6.64 24.01 -35.66
N SER A 14 7.89 24.42 -35.49
CA SER A 14 8.46 24.62 -34.15
C SER A 14 7.88 25.93 -33.59
N VAL A 15 6.84 25.81 -32.79
CA VAL A 15 6.35 26.94 -31.99
C VAL A 15 7.24 27.04 -30.78
N VAL A 16 8.23 27.94 -30.80
CA VAL A 16 8.97 28.35 -29.62
C VAL A 16 8.07 29.31 -28.83
N VAL A 17 7.36 28.79 -27.85
CA VAL A 17 6.65 29.58 -26.86
C VAL A 17 7.62 29.92 -25.74
N VAL A 18 8.23 31.10 -25.80
CA VAL A 18 8.93 31.69 -24.67
C VAL A 18 7.87 32.23 -23.72
N LEU A 19 7.43 31.44 -22.76
CA LEU A 19 6.63 31.88 -21.64
C LEU A 19 7.51 32.05 -20.41
N SER A 20 7.62 33.27 -19.99
CA SER A 20 8.17 33.71 -18.70
C SER A 20 7.49 32.97 -17.55
N GLY A 21 8.22 32.19 -16.79
CA GLY A 21 7.98 31.94 -15.37
C GLY A 21 6.85 30.99 -14.98
N ILE A 22 6.37 30.13 -15.86
CA ILE A 22 5.50 29.00 -15.46
C ILE A 22 6.40 27.76 -15.37
N ASN A 23 6.74 27.35 -14.13
CA ASN A 23 7.22 26.01 -13.90
C ASN A 23 6.07 25.07 -14.26
N VAL A 24 6.04 24.57 -15.48
CA VAL A 24 5.26 23.38 -15.82
C VAL A 24 5.95 22.23 -15.06
N TYR A 25 5.49 21.95 -13.86
CA TYR A 25 5.76 20.66 -13.27
C TYR A 25 5.20 19.64 -14.28
N ALA A 26 6.09 18.86 -14.90
CA ALA A 26 5.66 17.68 -15.61
C ALA A 26 4.75 16.93 -14.63
N ALA A 27 3.56 16.55 -15.09
CA ALA A 27 2.73 15.66 -14.30
C ALA A 27 3.62 14.48 -13.89
N PRO A 28 3.66 14.11 -12.60
CA PRO A 28 4.47 12.98 -12.18
C PRO A 28 4.11 11.79 -13.08
N GLU A 29 5.13 11.09 -13.59
CA GLU A 29 4.92 9.79 -14.24
C GLU A 29 3.98 8.99 -13.34
N ASP A 30 3.01 8.28 -13.92
CA ASP A 30 2.01 7.52 -13.19
C ASP A 30 2.70 6.51 -12.27
N VAL A 31 3.03 6.95 -11.07
CA VAL A 31 3.57 6.05 -10.04
C VAL A 31 2.40 5.28 -9.44
N TRP A 32 2.59 3.99 -9.20
CA TRP A 32 1.55 3.05 -8.77
C TRP A 32 0.71 3.53 -7.58
N TYR A 33 1.27 4.39 -6.73
CA TYR A 33 0.59 4.88 -5.54
C TYR A 33 -0.18 6.20 -5.73
N SER A 34 -0.15 6.82 -6.92
CA SER A 34 -0.82 8.13 -7.14
C SER A 34 -2.30 8.08 -6.76
N ASP A 35 -3.05 7.14 -7.32
CA ASP A 35 -4.47 6.97 -7.05
C ASP A 35 -4.75 6.60 -5.59
N VAL A 36 -3.86 5.80 -4.99
CA VAL A 36 -3.92 5.39 -3.58
C VAL A 36 -3.84 6.61 -2.67
N MET A 37 -2.84 7.46 -2.90
CA MET A 37 -2.61 8.66 -2.09
C MET A 37 -3.70 9.71 -2.31
N GLU A 38 -4.16 9.90 -3.55
CA GLU A 38 -5.29 10.79 -3.84
C GLU A 38 -6.56 10.33 -3.11
N THR A 39 -6.87 9.03 -3.20
CA THR A 39 -8.03 8.45 -2.52
C THR A 39 -7.93 8.64 -1.02
N ALA A 40 -6.78 8.31 -0.42
CA ALA A 40 -6.56 8.43 1.01
C ALA A 40 -6.67 9.88 1.52
N ASN A 41 -6.16 10.85 0.76
CA ASN A 41 -6.32 12.27 1.05
C ASN A 41 -7.79 12.71 0.96
N LYS A 42 -8.51 12.29 -0.07
CA LYS A 42 -9.92 12.61 -0.31
C LYS A 42 -10.84 12.14 0.81
N ILE A 43 -10.56 10.98 1.40
CA ILE A 43 -11.32 10.40 2.52
C ILE A 43 -10.74 10.78 3.90
N GLY A 44 -9.69 11.62 3.93
CA GLY A 44 -9.15 12.20 5.16
C GLY A 44 -8.30 11.27 6.03
N ILE A 45 -7.75 10.19 5.45
CA ILE A 45 -6.83 9.28 6.18
C ILE A 45 -5.44 9.91 6.34
N ILE A 46 -5.02 10.70 5.34
CA ILE A 46 -3.71 11.35 5.30
C ILE A 46 -3.88 12.83 4.94
N ASN A 47 -2.81 13.59 5.18
CA ASN A 47 -2.70 14.97 4.70
C ASN A 47 -2.06 15.00 3.30
N ALA A 48 -2.30 16.07 2.56
CA ALA A 48 -1.80 16.23 1.18
C ALA A 48 -0.27 16.32 1.06
N ASP A 49 0.43 16.60 2.16
CA ASP A 49 1.89 16.73 2.26
C ASP A 49 2.59 15.44 2.72
N GLU A 50 1.84 14.35 2.94
CA GLU A 50 2.43 13.06 3.29
C GLU A 50 3.34 12.52 2.19
N GLN A 51 4.51 12.04 2.60
CA GLN A 51 5.51 11.49 1.68
C GLN A 51 5.28 9.99 1.48
N PRO A 52 4.87 9.54 0.28
CA PRO A 52 4.44 8.17 0.04
C PRO A 52 5.51 7.11 0.28
N GLU A 53 6.76 7.46 -0.01
CA GLU A 53 7.91 6.54 0.07
C GLU A 53 8.58 6.49 1.44
N GLU A 54 8.20 7.38 2.36
CA GLU A 54 8.68 7.29 3.74
C GLU A 54 8.12 6.07 4.45
N THR A 55 8.89 5.54 5.37
CA THR A 55 8.44 4.45 6.25
C THR A 55 7.55 4.98 7.36
N ILE A 56 6.71 4.13 7.91
CA ILE A 56 5.84 4.44 9.05
C ILE A 56 6.27 3.62 10.28
N SER A 57 6.21 4.21 11.46
CA SER A 57 6.55 3.52 12.70
C SER A 57 5.52 2.45 13.07
N ASN A 58 5.91 1.49 13.92
CA ASN A 58 4.96 0.50 14.47
C ASN A 58 3.79 1.18 15.18
N ALA A 59 4.06 2.22 15.98
CA ALA A 59 3.01 2.94 16.71
C ALA A 59 2.04 3.67 15.76
N ASP A 60 2.56 4.40 14.78
CA ASP A 60 1.73 5.15 13.82
C ASP A 60 0.92 4.20 12.92
N PHE A 61 1.53 3.08 12.51
CA PHE A 61 0.80 2.04 11.77
C PHE A 61 -0.38 1.47 12.58
N ILE A 62 -0.17 1.10 13.84
CA ILE A 62 -1.24 0.56 14.69
C ILE A 62 -2.34 1.60 14.90
N LYS A 63 -1.98 2.85 15.16
CA LYS A 63 -2.94 3.95 15.26
C LYS A 63 -3.77 4.10 13.99
N LEU A 64 -3.11 4.13 12.84
CA LEU A 64 -3.76 4.23 11.54
C LEU A 64 -4.71 3.05 11.30
N ALA A 65 -4.24 1.81 11.55
CA ALA A 65 -5.02 0.61 11.31
C ALA A 65 -6.28 0.55 12.20
N VAL A 66 -6.16 0.84 13.49
CA VAL A 66 -7.30 0.85 14.42
C VAL A 66 -8.29 1.95 14.04
N ASN A 67 -7.81 3.18 13.79
CA ASN A 67 -8.69 4.28 13.40
C ASN A 67 -9.46 3.98 12.12
N PHE A 68 -8.80 3.42 11.13
CA PHE A 68 -9.38 3.26 9.80
C PHE A 68 -10.21 1.98 9.64
N ILE A 69 -9.75 0.85 10.19
CA ILE A 69 -10.45 -0.44 10.07
C ILE A 69 -11.62 -0.51 11.06
N GLU A 70 -11.44 -0.04 12.29
CA GLU A 70 -12.44 -0.13 13.36
C GLU A 70 -13.23 1.16 13.61
N ASP A 71 -12.92 2.25 12.90
CA ASP A 71 -13.52 3.58 13.09
C ASP A 71 -13.40 4.10 14.55
N LYS A 72 -12.26 3.80 15.22
CA LYS A 72 -12.00 4.17 16.60
C LYS A 72 -10.91 5.23 16.71
N ASN A 73 -11.31 6.46 17.01
CA ASN A 73 -10.42 7.62 17.08
C ASN A 73 -10.19 8.14 18.51
N ASP A 74 -10.76 7.49 19.51
CA ASP A 74 -10.74 7.89 20.93
C ASP A 74 -9.81 7.03 21.81
N ILE A 75 -9.02 6.18 21.20
CA ILE A 75 -8.06 5.31 21.88
C ILE A 75 -6.85 6.14 22.34
N VAL A 76 -6.53 6.10 23.62
CA VAL A 76 -5.35 6.80 24.17
C VAL A 76 -4.07 6.01 23.97
N LEU A 77 -4.13 4.67 24.14
CA LEU A 77 -2.99 3.75 24.05
C LEU A 77 -3.25 2.70 22.97
N TYR A 78 -3.05 3.08 21.72
CA TYR A 78 -3.36 2.22 20.57
C TYR A 78 -2.60 0.89 20.57
N MET A 79 -1.32 0.87 20.91
CA MET A 79 -0.54 -0.36 20.96
C MET A 79 -1.04 -1.32 22.05
N GLU A 80 -1.38 -0.79 23.22
CA GLU A 80 -1.96 -1.59 24.30
C GLU A 80 -3.33 -2.13 23.89
N TYR A 81 -4.16 -1.31 23.31
CA TYR A 81 -5.44 -1.73 22.73
C TYR A 81 -5.25 -2.88 21.71
N ALA A 82 -4.34 -2.73 20.76
CA ALA A 82 -4.07 -3.76 19.77
C ALA A 82 -3.57 -5.08 20.37
N ARG A 83 -2.79 -5.02 21.47
CA ARG A 83 -2.39 -6.20 22.24
C ARG A 83 -3.56 -6.86 22.94
N GLN A 84 -4.44 -6.09 23.56
CA GLN A 84 -5.64 -6.61 24.22
C GLN A 84 -6.62 -7.27 23.24
N GLN A 85 -6.74 -6.73 22.03
CA GLN A 85 -7.53 -7.33 20.97
C GLN A 85 -6.86 -8.55 20.30
N GLY A 86 -5.58 -8.83 20.60
CA GLY A 86 -4.82 -9.91 19.99
C GLY A 86 -4.31 -9.61 18.56
N TYR A 87 -4.36 -8.36 18.10
CA TYR A 87 -3.83 -7.96 16.80
C TYR A 87 -2.30 -7.97 16.79
N VAL A 88 -1.70 -7.59 17.93
CA VAL A 88 -0.24 -7.60 18.16
C VAL A 88 0.06 -8.47 19.38
N LEU A 89 0.88 -9.50 19.20
CA LEU A 89 1.31 -10.31 20.34
C LEU A 89 2.34 -9.53 21.17
N ILE A 90 2.43 -9.85 22.47
CA ILE A 90 3.32 -9.15 23.41
C ILE A 90 4.80 -9.18 23.02
N THR A 91 5.21 -10.18 22.23
CA THR A 91 6.57 -10.33 21.72
C THR A 91 6.79 -9.65 20.36
N GLU A 92 5.75 -9.06 19.78
CA GLU A 92 5.78 -8.38 18.48
C GLU A 92 5.80 -6.87 18.68
N MET A 93 6.43 -6.16 17.75
CA MET A 93 6.49 -4.69 17.76
C MET A 93 6.88 -4.10 19.13
N THR A 94 7.87 -4.73 19.79
CA THR A 94 8.31 -4.32 21.14
C THR A 94 8.97 -2.94 21.17
N ASP A 95 9.49 -2.48 20.04
CA ASP A 95 10.00 -1.13 19.83
C ASP A 95 9.00 -0.38 18.92
N GLU A 96 8.19 0.46 19.52
CA GLU A 96 7.10 1.17 18.86
C GLU A 96 7.59 2.22 17.85
N THR A 97 8.84 2.67 17.99
CA THR A 97 9.44 3.72 17.15
C THR A 97 10.06 3.17 15.86
N LYS A 98 10.33 1.87 15.80
CA LYS A 98 10.88 1.24 14.59
C LYS A 98 9.90 1.22 13.43
N PRO A 99 10.39 1.31 12.19
CA PRO A 99 9.57 1.11 11.02
C PRO A 99 8.86 -0.25 11.04
N VAL A 100 7.56 -0.26 10.72
CA VAL A 100 6.80 -1.49 10.57
C VAL A 100 7.28 -2.26 9.34
N THR A 101 7.40 -3.57 9.43
CA THR A 101 7.74 -4.41 8.28
C THR A 101 6.49 -4.88 7.53
N ARG A 102 6.61 -5.17 6.22
CA ARG A 102 5.47 -5.65 5.41
C ARG A 102 4.85 -6.93 5.97
N GLN A 103 5.66 -7.87 6.46
CA GLN A 103 5.14 -9.08 7.13
C GLN A 103 4.39 -8.77 8.44
N SER A 104 4.77 -7.71 9.15
CA SER A 104 4.07 -7.28 10.36
C SER A 104 2.75 -6.61 10.03
N VAL A 105 2.69 -5.83 8.95
CA VAL A 105 1.44 -5.28 8.42
C VAL A 105 0.47 -6.42 8.07
N ALA A 106 0.92 -7.42 7.32
CA ALA A 106 0.11 -8.58 6.96
C ALA A 106 -0.48 -9.30 8.19
N LYS A 107 0.36 -9.53 9.22
CA LYS A 107 -0.09 -10.19 10.47
C LYS A 107 -1.17 -9.42 11.20
N VAL A 108 -0.97 -8.13 11.38
CA VAL A 108 -1.92 -7.28 12.10
C VAL A 108 -3.24 -7.22 11.34
N VAL A 109 -3.19 -6.93 10.03
CA VAL A 109 -4.40 -6.78 9.22
C VAL A 109 -5.16 -8.10 9.09
N SER A 110 -4.45 -9.22 8.87
CA SER A 110 -5.06 -10.55 8.85
C SER A 110 -5.85 -10.86 10.13
N ARG A 111 -5.27 -10.52 11.30
CA ARG A 111 -5.90 -10.74 12.60
C ARG A 111 -7.06 -9.77 12.86
N MET A 112 -6.91 -8.50 12.50
CA MET A 112 -7.99 -7.50 12.64
C MET A 112 -9.23 -7.90 11.83
N LEU A 113 -9.02 -8.34 10.59
CA LEU A 113 -10.08 -8.76 9.68
C LEU A 113 -10.58 -10.19 9.96
N LYS A 114 -9.88 -10.95 10.84
CA LYS A 114 -10.15 -12.38 11.10
C LYS A 114 -10.24 -13.18 9.79
N LEU A 115 -9.27 -12.95 8.90
CA LEU A 115 -9.27 -13.57 7.58
C LEU A 115 -9.34 -15.10 7.70
N PRO A 116 -10.23 -15.77 6.97
CA PRO A 116 -10.33 -17.23 6.97
C PRO A 116 -9.05 -17.90 6.49
N ASP A 117 -8.85 -19.15 6.87
CA ASP A 117 -7.75 -19.97 6.36
C ASP A 117 -7.86 -20.13 4.84
N THR A 118 -6.71 -20.32 4.20
CA THR A 118 -6.62 -20.46 2.74
C THR A 118 -5.51 -21.42 2.34
N ASP A 119 -5.71 -22.12 1.25
CA ASP A 119 -4.74 -23.02 0.62
C ASP A 119 -4.02 -22.36 -0.57
N ILE A 120 -3.86 -21.02 -0.54
CA ILE A 120 -3.19 -20.32 -1.63
C ILE A 120 -1.77 -20.83 -1.86
N ASP A 121 -1.45 -21.11 -3.12
CA ASP A 121 -0.10 -21.46 -3.53
C ASP A 121 0.79 -20.22 -3.63
N MET A 122 1.79 -20.15 -2.75
CA MET A 122 2.76 -19.06 -2.66
C MET A 122 4.14 -19.44 -3.24
N THR A 123 4.24 -20.59 -3.93
CA THR A 123 5.53 -21.06 -4.49
C THR A 123 6.11 -20.13 -5.56
N ASN A 124 5.28 -19.33 -6.19
CA ASN A 124 5.69 -18.32 -7.17
C ASN A 124 6.29 -17.05 -6.54
N VAL A 125 6.24 -16.89 -5.21
CA VAL A 125 6.84 -15.74 -4.52
C VAL A 125 8.32 -16.02 -4.30
N ALA A 126 9.19 -15.30 -5.01
CA ALA A 126 10.61 -15.60 -5.12
C ALA A 126 11.37 -15.59 -3.79
N ASP A 127 10.95 -14.78 -2.82
CA ASP A 127 11.55 -14.71 -1.49
C ASP A 127 10.73 -15.44 -0.40
N TRP A 128 9.82 -16.36 -0.82
CA TRP A 128 8.94 -17.06 0.13
C TRP A 128 9.69 -17.89 1.15
N ASP A 129 10.78 -18.54 0.75
CA ASP A 129 11.57 -19.40 1.65
C ASP A 129 12.28 -18.60 2.75
N THR A 130 12.63 -17.33 2.47
CA THR A 130 13.28 -16.42 3.43
C THR A 130 12.28 -15.70 4.33
N THR A 131 11.00 -15.79 4.03
CA THR A 131 9.91 -15.20 4.80
C THR A 131 9.81 -15.86 6.18
N CYS A 132 9.51 -15.06 7.21
CA CYS A 132 9.30 -15.53 8.57
C CYS A 132 8.27 -16.68 8.61
N PRO A 133 8.63 -17.88 9.09
CA PRO A 133 7.70 -19.03 9.09
C PRO A 133 6.36 -18.76 9.79
N LYS A 134 6.41 -18.01 10.91
CA LYS A 134 5.21 -17.62 11.68
C LYS A 134 4.37 -16.50 11.01
N CYS A 135 4.87 -15.95 9.92
CA CYS A 135 4.16 -14.89 9.19
C CYS A 135 3.54 -15.41 7.88
N LYS A 136 3.95 -16.61 7.44
CA LYS A 136 3.53 -17.16 6.14
C LYS A 136 2.03 -17.32 6.03
N GLU A 137 1.38 -17.80 7.06
CA GLU A 137 -0.07 -17.96 7.09
C GLU A 137 -0.78 -16.62 6.89
N ASP A 138 -0.46 -15.60 7.69
CA ASP A 138 -1.07 -14.28 7.60
C ASP A 138 -0.80 -13.60 6.25
N ILE A 139 0.41 -13.77 5.70
CA ILE A 139 0.75 -13.25 4.37
C ILE A 139 -0.07 -13.97 3.31
N GLY A 140 -0.18 -15.29 3.35
CA GLY A 140 -0.99 -16.07 2.42
C GLY A 140 -2.46 -15.65 2.43
N LYS A 141 -3.03 -15.42 3.63
CA LYS A 141 -4.39 -14.88 3.77
C LYS A 141 -4.51 -13.51 3.12
N CYS A 142 -3.60 -12.57 3.39
CA CYS A 142 -3.62 -11.25 2.77
C CYS A 142 -3.56 -11.30 1.24
N TYR A 143 -2.79 -12.24 0.67
CA TYR A 143 -2.77 -12.48 -0.78
C TYR A 143 -4.08 -13.03 -1.31
N ALA A 144 -4.60 -14.10 -0.67
CA ALA A 144 -5.82 -14.78 -1.12
C ALA A 144 -7.04 -13.86 -1.16
N TYR A 145 -7.11 -12.93 -0.21
CA TYR A 145 -8.22 -11.98 -0.10
C TYR A 145 -7.95 -10.62 -0.74
N GLY A 146 -6.84 -10.48 -1.50
CA GLY A 146 -6.52 -9.25 -2.24
C GLY A 146 -6.17 -8.06 -1.36
N ILE A 147 -5.80 -8.28 -0.09
CA ILE A 147 -5.43 -7.22 0.85
C ILE A 147 -4.02 -6.69 0.56
N MET A 148 -3.10 -7.59 0.25
CA MET A 148 -1.72 -7.27 -0.13
C MET A 148 -1.31 -8.06 -1.36
N SER A 149 -0.35 -7.53 -2.12
CA SER A 149 0.29 -8.21 -3.26
C SER A 149 1.81 -8.16 -3.14
N GLY A 150 2.50 -8.92 -3.99
CA GLY A 150 3.94 -8.82 -4.18
C GLY A 150 4.33 -7.69 -5.12
N TYR A 151 5.62 -7.60 -5.38
CA TYR A 151 6.21 -6.69 -6.36
C TYR A 151 6.28 -7.34 -7.74
N GLU A 152 6.55 -6.54 -8.76
CA GLU A 152 6.69 -6.99 -10.17
C GLU A 152 7.78 -8.05 -10.37
N ASP A 153 8.78 -8.07 -9.48
CA ASP A 153 9.84 -9.08 -9.45
C ASP A 153 9.44 -10.39 -8.75
N ASN A 154 8.17 -10.58 -8.47
CA ASN A 154 7.58 -11.68 -7.73
C ASN A 154 8.09 -11.83 -6.29
N THR A 155 8.68 -10.81 -5.68
CA THR A 155 9.03 -10.85 -4.26
C THR A 155 7.90 -10.28 -3.40
N PHE A 156 7.84 -10.68 -2.13
CA PHE A 156 6.96 -10.06 -1.13
C PHE A 156 7.70 -9.03 -0.27
N ARG A 157 8.99 -9.21 -0.08
CA ARG A 157 9.86 -8.37 0.75
C ARG A 157 9.38 -8.23 2.20
N GLY A 158 8.93 -9.35 2.79
CA GLY A 158 8.28 -9.37 4.10
C GLY A 158 9.05 -8.73 5.24
N ARG A 159 10.37 -8.82 5.24
CA ARG A 159 11.26 -8.27 6.27
C ARG A 159 11.64 -6.81 6.07
N TYR A 160 11.32 -6.23 4.92
CA TYR A 160 11.63 -4.82 4.63
C TYR A 160 10.60 -3.91 5.30
N PRO A 161 11.02 -2.70 5.69
CA PRO A 161 10.09 -1.67 6.13
C PRO A 161 9.02 -1.41 5.07
N ALA A 162 7.78 -1.28 5.51
CA ALA A 162 6.70 -0.84 4.65
C ALA A 162 6.74 0.69 4.49
N THR A 163 6.48 1.15 3.27
CA THR A 163 6.27 2.58 3.02
C THR A 163 4.87 3.02 3.42
N LYS A 164 4.67 4.31 3.59
CA LYS A 164 3.33 4.88 3.86
C LYS A 164 2.34 4.50 2.77
N ALA A 165 2.73 4.61 1.50
CA ALA A 165 1.88 4.23 0.37
C ALA A 165 1.46 2.75 0.43
N GLU A 166 2.37 1.84 0.75
CA GLU A 166 2.07 0.42 0.87
C GLU A 166 1.11 0.10 2.02
N VAL A 167 1.29 0.77 3.16
CA VAL A 167 0.39 0.64 4.30
C VAL A 167 -1.00 1.19 3.94
N ILE A 168 -1.07 2.37 3.34
CA ILE A 168 -2.34 3.00 2.94
C ILE A 168 -3.07 2.13 1.91
N ALA A 169 -2.39 1.61 0.90
CA ALA A 169 -2.98 0.67 -0.06
C ALA A 169 -3.56 -0.55 0.64
N THR A 170 -2.82 -1.11 1.60
CA THR A 170 -3.28 -2.24 2.40
C THR A 170 -4.54 -1.89 3.22
N MET A 171 -4.59 -0.69 3.83
CA MET A 171 -5.76 -0.23 4.58
C MET A 171 -6.99 -0.07 3.69
N LEU A 172 -6.83 0.55 2.51
CA LEU A 172 -7.93 0.72 1.54
C LEU A 172 -8.49 -0.63 1.09
N ASN A 173 -7.62 -1.60 0.77
CA ASN A 173 -8.03 -2.95 0.40
C ASN A 173 -8.72 -3.68 1.56
N ALA A 174 -8.23 -3.51 2.79
CA ALA A 174 -8.85 -4.06 3.99
C ALA A 174 -10.28 -3.52 4.19
N LYS A 175 -10.49 -2.22 4.01
CA LYS A 175 -11.83 -1.61 4.10
C LYS A 175 -12.74 -2.09 2.98
N ALA A 176 -12.24 -2.21 1.76
CA ALA A 176 -13.00 -2.78 0.65
C ALA A 176 -13.44 -4.23 0.92
N TYR A 177 -12.56 -5.05 1.49
CA TYR A 177 -12.90 -6.42 1.91
C TYR A 177 -14.03 -6.45 2.93
N LEU A 178 -13.99 -5.58 3.97
CA LEU A 178 -15.05 -5.51 4.99
C LEU A 178 -16.40 -5.12 4.38
N ASN A 179 -16.43 -4.12 3.50
CA ASN A 179 -17.66 -3.68 2.85
C ASN A 179 -18.31 -4.82 2.05
N ILE A 180 -17.52 -5.62 1.32
CA ILE A 180 -18.02 -6.79 0.58
C ILE A 180 -18.53 -7.89 1.53
N ALA A 181 -17.92 -8.03 2.70
CA ALA A 181 -18.32 -9.04 3.69
C ALA A 181 -19.62 -8.70 4.42
N GLU A 182 -19.93 -7.42 4.59
CA GLU A 182 -21.17 -6.93 5.21
C GLU A 182 -22.38 -7.01 4.28
N GLU A 183 -22.18 -7.05 2.96
CA GLU A 183 -23.26 -7.15 1.97
C GLU A 183 -23.75 -8.60 1.71
N LYS A 184 -23.12 -9.61 2.33
CA LYS A 184 -23.47 -11.04 2.17
C LYS A 184 -24.19 -11.61 3.37
#